data_4c866290494e9ec27c73cbbbfd4e52b4
#
_entry.id   4c866290494e9ec27c73cbbbfd4e52b4
#
_cell.length_a   1.000
_cell.length_b   1.000
_cell.length_c   1.000
_cell.angle_alpha   90.00
_cell.angle_beta   90.00
_cell.angle_gamma   90.00
#
_symmetry.space_group_name_H-M   'P 1'
#
loop_
_entity.id
_entity.type
_entity.pdbx_description
1 polymer ?
#
loop_
_entity_poly.entity_id
_entity_poly.type
_entity_poly.pdbx_seq_one_letter_code
_entity_poly.pdbx_strand_id
1 'polypeptide(L)'
;MMDASKYKVGYFPVSKEYNKWVEKDHIEKAPIWCSVDMRDGNQSLVIPMSLEEKLEYYKVLLQVGFKEIEVGFPAASETEYEFLRTLIDNNMIPEDVTVQVLTQCREHIIRKTFDACKGAPSAIIHFYNSVSVAQREQVFKKSKEEIKKIAVDGAKLVKKLAAEYEGNFRFEYSPESFTGTEPEYALEVSNAVLDVLEPSETNNVIINLPVTVEMSMPHVYASQVEYMSENLKYREFVTLSLHPHNDRGTGVADTELALLAGADRVEGTLFGNGERTGNVDIITLAMNMYSHGVDPKLDFSDMPYLVDEYEKCTRMHVYERAPYAGALVFAAFSGSHQDAIAKGMKYRAKNKLHQWNVPYIPIDPKDIGRTYDADVIRVNSQSGKGGIGYLLEQTYGYNLPPKMREHFSYLCKDISDHEHKELKPDEVLNIFEKNYLNLTNGVTVTDFEFMRDKDNVKIGITFAKDGEETEMEAEGNGSLNAINNALRAYTGAEYTLQVFTQHSMQGQGSQSVAASYIGLEKEDGSMFWGAGTDTDVVKANTKALLSAYNNMIKGGN
;
A
#
# COMPACT_ATOMS: atom_id res chain seq x y z
N MET A 1 23.88 18.66 14.07
CA MET A 1 24.27 17.28 14.41
C MET A 1 23.18 16.65 15.24
N MET A 2 22.85 15.38 15.01
CA MET A 2 21.83 14.66 15.81
C MET A 2 22.34 14.48 17.24
N ASP A 3 21.47 14.67 18.24
CA ASP A 3 21.80 14.53 19.65
C ASP A 3 20.99 13.38 20.26
N ALA A 4 21.64 12.25 20.49
CA ALA A 4 21.03 11.05 21.07
C ALA A 4 20.86 11.12 22.60
N SER A 5 21.50 12.07 23.29
CA SER A 5 21.49 12.18 24.76
C SER A 5 20.08 12.50 25.32
N LYS A 6 19.20 13.07 24.49
CA LYS A 6 17.81 13.38 24.85
C LYS A 6 16.88 12.15 24.87
N TYR A 7 17.37 10.97 24.43
CA TYR A 7 16.59 9.73 24.40
C TYR A 7 17.05 8.77 25.49
N LYS A 8 16.10 8.09 26.11
CA LYS A 8 16.39 7.07 27.15
C LYS A 8 16.59 5.70 26.53
N VAL A 9 17.47 4.90 27.14
CA VAL A 9 17.67 3.49 26.80
C VAL A 9 16.71 2.63 27.65
N GLY A 10 15.96 1.75 26.98
CA GLY A 10 15.06 0.79 27.63
C GLY A 10 13.78 1.45 28.17
N TYR A 11 12.65 0.86 27.85
CA TYR A 11 11.35 1.26 28.38
C TYR A 11 10.71 0.07 29.06
N PHE A 12 10.52 0.17 30.39
CA PHE A 12 9.74 -0.74 31.23
C PHE A 12 10.01 -2.24 31.00
N PRO A 13 11.26 -2.70 31.06
CA PRO A 13 11.57 -4.12 30.93
C PRO A 13 11.00 -4.87 32.15
N VAL A 14 10.44 -6.05 31.89
CA VAL A 14 9.99 -6.97 32.94
C VAL A 14 11.12 -7.86 33.45
N SER A 15 10.87 -8.65 34.51
CA SER A 15 11.84 -9.62 35.01
C SER A 15 12.23 -10.64 33.92
N LYS A 16 13.49 -11.12 33.99
CA LYS A 16 14.03 -12.10 33.01
C LYS A 16 13.33 -13.46 33.05
N GLU A 17 12.51 -13.75 34.05
CA GLU A 17 11.70 -14.96 34.09
C GLU A 17 10.62 -15.00 33.02
N TYR A 18 10.18 -13.83 32.51
CA TYR A 18 9.23 -13.71 31.41
C TYR A 18 9.96 -13.72 30.06
N ASN A 19 10.54 -14.86 29.74
CA ASN A 19 11.34 -15.08 28.53
C ASN A 19 11.22 -16.52 28.01
N LYS A 20 10.16 -17.24 28.40
CA LYS A 20 9.90 -18.62 27.99
C LYS A 20 9.51 -18.72 26.51
N TRP A 21 9.02 -17.61 25.94
CA TRP A 21 8.65 -17.52 24.53
C TRP A 21 9.83 -17.87 23.59
N VAL A 22 11.08 -17.68 24.01
CA VAL A 22 12.27 -18.05 23.22
C VAL A 22 12.44 -19.55 23.02
N GLU A 23 11.74 -20.39 23.83
CA GLU A 23 11.77 -21.84 23.70
C GLU A 23 10.92 -22.35 22.53
N LYS A 24 10.04 -21.48 21.99
CA LYS A 24 9.23 -21.79 20.82
C LYS A 24 9.94 -21.31 19.55
N ASP A 25 10.00 -22.15 18.56
CA ASP A 25 10.69 -21.90 17.29
C ASP A 25 9.76 -21.39 16.17
N HIS A 26 8.44 -21.50 16.34
CA HIS A 26 7.45 -21.00 15.38
C HIS A 26 6.07 -20.81 16.03
N ILE A 27 5.18 -20.11 15.32
CA ILE A 27 3.77 -19.95 15.68
C ILE A 27 3.04 -21.19 15.18
N GLU A 28 2.39 -21.94 16.08
CA GLU A 28 1.76 -23.23 15.77
C GLU A 28 0.37 -23.12 15.14
N LYS A 29 -0.33 -22.04 15.37
CA LYS A 29 -1.70 -21.79 14.88
C LYS A 29 -1.96 -20.32 14.60
N ALA A 30 -2.89 -20.07 13.68
CA ALA A 30 -3.35 -18.72 13.42
C ALA A 30 -3.97 -18.07 14.67
N PRO A 31 -3.71 -16.78 14.94
CA PRO A 31 -4.44 -16.00 15.93
C PRO A 31 -5.88 -15.72 15.46
N ILE A 32 -6.69 -15.15 16.34
CA ILE A 32 -7.90 -14.45 15.92
C ILE A 32 -7.48 -13.15 15.24
N TRP A 33 -7.94 -12.93 14.01
CA TRP A 33 -7.61 -11.74 13.25
C TRP A 33 -8.71 -10.70 13.35
N CYS A 34 -8.33 -9.46 13.67
CA CYS A 34 -9.21 -8.31 13.57
C CYS A 34 -8.62 -7.30 12.59
N SER A 35 -9.36 -6.98 11.52
CA SER A 35 -8.98 -5.86 10.66
C SER A 35 -9.37 -4.54 11.32
N VAL A 36 -8.42 -3.61 11.40
CA VAL A 36 -8.67 -2.22 11.81
C VAL A 36 -8.55 -1.24 10.63
N ASP A 37 -8.57 -1.75 9.39
CA ASP A 37 -8.49 -0.95 8.17
C ASP A 37 -9.56 0.15 8.10
N MET A 38 -10.80 -0.19 8.52
CA MET A 38 -11.95 0.71 8.41
C MET A 38 -11.96 1.80 9.49
N ARG A 39 -11.19 1.64 10.56
CA ARG A 39 -11.07 2.63 11.64
C ARG A 39 -9.69 3.27 11.65
N ASP A 40 -8.64 2.58 12.12
CA ASP A 40 -7.29 3.13 12.30
C ASP A 40 -6.61 3.39 10.95
N GLY A 41 -6.78 2.46 10.01
CA GLY A 41 -6.33 2.64 8.63
C GLY A 41 -7.02 3.82 7.95
N ASN A 42 -8.34 3.88 7.98
CA ASN A 42 -9.11 4.97 7.36
C ASN A 42 -8.87 6.33 8.02
N GLN A 43 -8.72 6.36 9.35
CA GLN A 43 -8.46 7.59 10.12
C GLN A 43 -7.15 8.27 9.68
N SER A 44 -6.16 7.50 9.27
CA SER A 44 -4.83 7.99 8.87
C SER A 44 -4.75 8.45 7.41
N LEU A 45 -5.78 8.22 6.60
CA LEU A 45 -5.79 8.62 5.20
C LEU A 45 -5.90 10.14 5.06
N VAL A 46 -5.14 10.72 4.12
CA VAL A 46 -5.24 12.16 3.78
C VAL A 46 -6.64 12.52 3.31
N ILE A 47 -7.27 11.62 2.57
CA ILE A 47 -8.69 11.69 2.17
C ILE A 47 -9.33 10.40 2.67
N PRO A 48 -10.09 10.42 3.78
CA PRO A 48 -10.82 9.27 4.27
C PRO A 48 -11.75 8.68 3.20
N MET A 49 -12.00 7.39 3.28
CA MET A 49 -12.91 6.70 2.36
C MET A 49 -14.34 7.25 2.45
N SER A 50 -15.00 7.40 1.31
CA SER A 50 -16.44 7.65 1.24
C SER A 50 -17.23 6.45 1.76
N LEU A 51 -18.55 6.61 1.94
CA LEU A 51 -19.41 5.50 2.34
C LEU A 51 -19.35 4.34 1.32
N GLU A 52 -19.37 4.66 0.02
CA GLU A 52 -19.31 3.67 -1.06
C GLU A 52 -17.98 2.93 -1.04
N GLU A 53 -16.85 3.63 -0.91
CA GLU A 53 -15.52 3.04 -0.81
C GLU A 53 -15.38 2.16 0.44
N LYS A 54 -15.93 2.59 1.59
CA LYS A 54 -15.99 1.76 2.80
C LYS A 54 -16.79 0.47 2.58
N LEU A 55 -17.94 0.54 1.93
CA LEU A 55 -18.76 -0.63 1.63
C LEU A 55 -18.06 -1.60 0.67
N GLU A 56 -17.31 -1.08 -0.29
CA GLU A 56 -16.50 -1.88 -1.22
C GLU A 56 -15.35 -2.55 -0.50
N TYR A 57 -14.58 -1.79 0.27
CA TYR A 57 -13.44 -2.33 1.01
C TYR A 57 -13.85 -3.32 2.11
N TYR A 58 -15.01 -3.11 2.75
CA TYR A 58 -15.58 -4.08 3.69
C TYR A 58 -15.82 -5.45 3.05
N LYS A 59 -16.27 -5.49 1.79
CA LYS A 59 -16.44 -6.75 1.04
C LYS A 59 -15.10 -7.44 0.79
N VAL A 60 -14.04 -6.67 0.51
CA VAL A 60 -12.68 -7.20 0.36
C VAL A 60 -12.24 -7.88 1.66
N LEU A 61 -12.45 -7.23 2.82
CA LEU A 61 -12.11 -7.82 4.12
C LEU A 61 -12.87 -9.13 4.39
N LEU A 62 -14.15 -9.19 4.02
CA LEU A 62 -14.94 -10.43 4.11
C LEU A 62 -14.41 -11.53 3.18
N GLN A 63 -14.00 -11.19 1.94
CA GLN A 63 -13.41 -12.14 0.99
C GLN A 63 -12.08 -12.70 1.48
N VAL A 64 -11.24 -11.86 2.10
CA VAL A 64 -9.99 -12.29 2.74
C VAL A 64 -10.26 -13.26 3.90
N GLY A 65 -11.43 -13.19 4.52
CA GLY A 65 -11.84 -14.14 5.57
C GLY A 65 -11.81 -13.60 6.98
N PHE A 66 -11.70 -12.29 7.18
CA PHE A 66 -11.78 -11.68 8.52
C PHE A 66 -13.12 -12.00 9.18
N LYS A 67 -13.04 -12.39 10.46
CA LYS A 67 -14.21 -12.68 11.31
C LYS A 67 -14.47 -11.61 12.36
N GLU A 68 -13.49 -10.76 12.62
CA GLU A 68 -13.64 -9.56 13.42
C GLU A 68 -13.13 -8.35 12.62
N ILE A 69 -13.93 -7.29 12.51
CA ILE A 69 -13.62 -6.08 11.72
C ILE A 69 -14.01 -4.86 12.52
N GLU A 70 -13.03 -4.01 12.85
CA GLU A 70 -13.28 -2.71 13.49
C GLU A 70 -13.75 -1.71 12.43
N VAL A 71 -15.05 -1.48 12.40
CA VAL A 71 -15.73 -0.74 11.34
C VAL A 71 -15.70 0.78 11.52
N GLY A 72 -15.31 1.26 12.71
CA GLY A 72 -15.12 2.69 12.91
C GLY A 72 -15.33 3.16 14.35
N PHE A 73 -15.46 4.48 14.50
CA PHE A 73 -15.79 5.16 15.73
C PHE A 73 -17.12 5.92 15.55
N PRO A 74 -18.27 5.25 15.67
CA PRO A 74 -19.57 5.81 15.28
C PRO A 74 -19.99 7.05 16.08
N ALA A 75 -19.39 7.28 17.26
CA ALA A 75 -19.65 8.49 18.03
C ALA A 75 -18.81 9.69 17.56
N ALA A 76 -17.74 9.49 16.78
CA ALA A 76 -16.82 10.54 16.36
C ALA A 76 -17.30 11.32 15.14
N SER A 77 -17.97 10.68 14.18
CA SER A 77 -18.46 11.32 12.97
C SER A 77 -19.78 10.72 12.48
N GLU A 78 -20.48 11.49 11.65
CA GLU A 78 -21.73 11.06 11.04
C GLU A 78 -21.50 9.96 10.00
N THR A 79 -20.44 10.07 9.20
CA THR A 79 -20.05 9.04 8.21
C THR A 79 -19.76 7.69 8.87
N GLU A 80 -19.07 7.70 10.00
CA GLU A 80 -18.78 6.46 10.75
C GLU A 80 -20.08 5.83 11.32
N TYR A 81 -20.99 6.66 11.81
CA TYR A 81 -22.30 6.22 12.27
C TYR A 81 -23.14 5.66 11.11
N GLU A 82 -23.21 6.36 10.00
CA GLU A 82 -23.98 5.99 8.82
C GLU A 82 -23.45 4.69 8.19
N PHE A 83 -22.13 4.52 8.13
CA PHE A 83 -21.51 3.30 7.62
C PHE A 83 -21.95 2.07 8.45
N LEU A 84 -21.81 2.11 9.78
CA LEU A 84 -22.25 1.01 10.64
C LEU A 84 -23.75 0.75 10.50
N ARG A 85 -24.58 1.79 10.48
CA ARG A 85 -26.03 1.63 10.28
C ARG A 85 -26.35 1.00 8.92
N THR A 86 -25.63 1.41 7.87
CA THR A 86 -25.81 0.83 6.53
C THR A 86 -25.53 -0.67 6.53
N LEU A 87 -24.45 -1.10 7.20
CA LEU A 87 -24.12 -2.53 7.33
C LEU A 87 -25.23 -3.31 8.06
N ILE A 88 -25.77 -2.74 9.16
CA ILE A 88 -26.80 -3.39 9.98
C ILE A 88 -28.14 -3.38 9.27
N ASP A 89 -28.62 -2.22 8.82
CA ASP A 89 -29.95 -2.02 8.27
C ASP A 89 -30.15 -2.78 6.93
N ASN A 90 -29.07 -3.02 6.20
CA ASN A 90 -29.10 -3.81 4.96
C ASN A 90 -28.66 -5.28 5.14
N ASN A 91 -28.52 -5.77 6.37
CA ASN A 91 -28.10 -7.14 6.68
C ASN A 91 -26.78 -7.56 5.98
N MET A 92 -25.79 -6.65 5.95
CA MET A 92 -24.52 -6.88 5.28
C MET A 92 -23.47 -7.57 6.16
N ILE A 93 -23.76 -7.78 7.45
CA ILE A 93 -22.87 -8.45 8.40
C ILE A 93 -23.22 -9.94 8.41
N PRO A 94 -22.31 -10.84 7.94
CA PRO A 94 -22.52 -12.29 8.02
C PRO A 94 -22.68 -12.77 9.47
N GLU A 95 -23.39 -13.88 9.69
CA GLU A 95 -23.65 -14.43 11.03
C GLU A 95 -22.38 -14.83 11.78
N ASP A 96 -21.31 -15.18 11.07
CA ASP A 96 -20.02 -15.58 11.61
C ASP A 96 -19.00 -14.42 11.69
N VAL A 97 -19.45 -13.19 11.45
CA VAL A 97 -18.62 -11.98 11.54
C VAL A 97 -19.10 -11.09 12.67
N THR A 98 -18.17 -10.62 13.48
CA THR A 98 -18.42 -9.65 14.55
C THR A 98 -17.84 -8.30 14.16
N VAL A 99 -18.66 -7.27 14.18
CA VAL A 99 -18.17 -5.88 14.01
C VAL A 99 -17.63 -5.36 15.33
N GLN A 100 -16.52 -4.64 15.26
CA GLN A 100 -15.93 -3.94 16.41
C GLN A 100 -16.12 -2.45 16.24
N VAL A 101 -16.36 -1.74 17.31
CA VAL A 101 -16.53 -0.28 17.33
C VAL A 101 -15.76 0.34 18.47
N LEU A 102 -14.99 1.39 18.14
CA LEU A 102 -14.22 2.13 19.14
C LEU A 102 -15.10 3.13 19.91
N THR A 103 -14.84 3.27 21.21
CA THR A 103 -15.45 4.31 22.04
C THR A 103 -14.50 4.78 23.14
N GLN A 104 -14.56 6.05 23.48
CA GLN A 104 -13.85 6.58 24.65
C GLN A 104 -14.65 6.35 25.93
N CYS A 105 -13.98 6.27 27.09
CA CYS A 105 -14.61 6.14 28.41
C CYS A 105 -15.35 7.43 28.83
N ARG A 106 -16.36 7.85 28.04
CA ARG A 106 -17.24 9.02 28.29
C ARG A 106 -18.69 8.62 28.06
N GLU A 107 -19.57 8.91 29.01
CA GLU A 107 -20.95 8.42 29.00
C GLU A 107 -21.71 8.72 27.70
N HIS A 108 -21.71 9.96 27.24
CA HIS A 108 -22.46 10.35 26.04
C HIS A 108 -21.91 9.67 24.77
N ILE A 109 -20.59 9.40 24.71
CA ILE A 109 -19.94 8.72 23.60
C ILE A 109 -20.31 7.24 23.61
N ILE A 110 -20.20 6.57 24.76
CA ILE A 110 -20.55 5.16 24.90
C ILE A 110 -22.03 4.93 24.57
N ARG A 111 -22.97 5.80 25.04
CA ARG A 111 -24.40 5.69 24.69
C ARG A 111 -24.62 5.76 23.17
N LYS A 112 -24.03 6.74 22.51
CA LYS A 112 -24.13 6.88 21.04
C LYS A 112 -23.56 5.67 20.31
N THR A 113 -22.52 5.04 20.86
CA THR A 113 -21.94 3.80 20.32
C THR A 113 -22.93 2.63 20.41
N PHE A 114 -23.59 2.44 21.56
CA PHE A 114 -24.63 1.40 21.69
C PHE A 114 -25.85 1.67 20.79
N ASP A 115 -26.27 2.94 20.65
CA ASP A 115 -27.34 3.33 19.72
C ASP A 115 -26.98 2.94 18.28
N ALA A 116 -25.72 3.15 17.88
CA ALA A 116 -25.23 2.79 16.55
C ALA A 116 -25.21 1.27 16.31
N CYS A 117 -24.94 0.46 17.33
CA CYS A 117 -24.85 -1.01 17.25
C CYS A 117 -26.22 -1.71 17.34
N LYS A 118 -27.32 -0.99 17.57
CA LYS A 118 -28.64 -1.58 17.74
C LYS A 118 -29.03 -2.43 16.52
N GLY A 119 -29.32 -3.72 16.75
CA GLY A 119 -29.68 -4.67 15.70
C GLY A 119 -28.50 -5.36 15.01
N ALA A 120 -27.25 -5.10 15.41
CA ALA A 120 -26.12 -5.87 14.93
C ALA A 120 -26.20 -7.33 15.42
N PRO A 121 -25.87 -8.33 14.57
CA PRO A 121 -25.88 -9.75 14.98
C PRO A 121 -24.92 -10.02 16.14
N SER A 122 -23.72 -9.40 16.11
CA SER A 122 -22.72 -9.44 17.16
C SER A 122 -21.85 -8.19 17.07
N ALA A 123 -21.50 -7.59 18.22
CA ALA A 123 -20.64 -6.43 18.27
C ALA A 123 -19.64 -6.48 19.44
N ILE A 124 -18.40 -6.07 19.18
CA ILE A 124 -17.38 -5.80 20.19
C ILE A 124 -17.39 -4.31 20.48
N ILE A 125 -17.64 -3.94 21.74
CA ILE A 125 -17.52 -2.57 22.22
C ILE A 125 -16.11 -2.38 22.74
N HIS A 126 -15.27 -1.75 21.94
CA HIS A 126 -13.87 -1.47 22.24
C HIS A 126 -13.74 -0.12 22.93
N PHE A 127 -13.51 -0.13 24.24
CA PHE A 127 -13.30 1.09 25.01
C PHE A 127 -11.88 1.21 25.51
N TYR A 128 -11.40 2.44 25.65
CA TYR A 128 -10.01 2.71 26.01
C TYR A 128 -9.86 3.99 26.83
N ASN A 129 -8.74 4.06 27.53
CA ASN A 129 -8.16 5.30 28.04
C ASN A 129 -6.64 5.17 28.13
N SER A 130 -5.94 6.29 27.94
CA SER A 130 -4.47 6.31 28.02
C SER A 130 -3.99 6.14 29.45
N VAL A 131 -2.97 5.28 29.64
CA VAL A 131 -2.43 4.92 30.95
C VAL A 131 -0.94 5.20 31.10
N SER A 132 -0.25 5.64 30.04
CA SER A 132 1.20 5.85 30.04
C SER A 132 1.66 6.97 30.98
N VAL A 133 2.93 6.91 31.37
CA VAL A 133 3.58 7.94 32.19
C VAL A 133 3.43 9.33 31.55
N ALA A 134 3.75 9.44 30.26
CA ALA A 134 3.68 10.71 29.55
C ALA A 134 2.26 11.29 29.50
N GLN A 135 1.25 10.44 29.25
CA GLN A 135 -0.16 10.88 29.23
C GLN A 135 -0.64 11.31 30.62
N ARG A 136 -0.32 10.54 31.67
CA ARG A 136 -0.68 10.89 33.04
C ARG A 136 -0.09 12.23 33.49
N GLU A 137 1.20 12.44 33.24
CA GLU A 137 1.94 13.61 33.73
C GLU A 137 1.72 14.87 32.89
N GLN A 138 1.75 14.74 31.56
CA GLN A 138 1.79 15.89 30.67
C GLN A 138 0.42 16.30 30.16
N VAL A 139 -0.48 15.34 29.89
CA VAL A 139 -1.78 15.58 29.25
C VAL A 139 -2.90 15.65 30.29
N PHE A 140 -3.11 14.58 31.03
CA PHE A 140 -4.22 14.52 31.99
C PHE A 140 -3.88 15.20 33.33
N LYS A 141 -2.62 15.21 33.70
CA LYS A 141 -2.14 15.72 35.00
C LYS A 141 -2.89 15.03 36.16
N LYS A 142 -2.97 13.70 36.08
CA LYS A 142 -3.72 12.83 37.00
C LYS A 142 -2.84 11.75 37.59
N SER A 143 -3.18 11.36 38.82
CA SER A 143 -2.56 10.23 39.51
C SER A 143 -2.94 8.88 38.84
N LYS A 144 -2.18 7.82 39.16
CA LYS A 144 -2.49 6.46 38.73
C LYS A 144 -3.90 6.04 39.15
N GLU A 145 -4.32 6.37 40.40
CA GLU A 145 -5.63 6.05 40.91
C GLU A 145 -6.76 6.75 40.13
N GLU A 146 -6.58 8.01 39.79
CA GLU A 146 -7.57 8.75 38.98
C GLU A 146 -7.69 8.20 37.56
N ILE A 147 -6.58 7.79 36.92
CA ILE A 147 -6.58 7.18 35.58
C ILE A 147 -7.22 5.79 35.65
N LYS A 148 -6.87 4.95 36.61
CA LYS A 148 -7.52 3.64 36.85
C LYS A 148 -9.02 3.79 37.06
N LYS A 149 -9.45 4.82 37.81
CA LYS A 149 -10.86 5.11 38.00
C LYS A 149 -11.60 5.38 36.68
N ILE A 150 -11.00 6.07 35.71
CA ILE A 150 -11.61 6.30 34.39
C ILE A 150 -11.89 4.96 33.70
N ALA A 151 -10.94 4.03 33.71
CA ALA A 151 -11.10 2.70 33.14
C ALA A 151 -12.24 1.91 33.81
N VAL A 152 -12.23 1.88 35.12
CA VAL A 152 -13.24 1.17 35.94
C VAL A 152 -14.63 1.77 35.75
N ASP A 153 -14.77 3.10 35.74
CA ASP A 153 -16.05 3.76 35.51
C ASP A 153 -16.56 3.50 34.07
N GLY A 154 -15.65 3.49 33.08
CA GLY A 154 -15.94 3.08 31.69
C GLY A 154 -16.46 1.65 31.61
N ALA A 155 -15.77 0.70 32.27
CA ALA A 155 -16.17 -0.71 32.33
C ALA A 155 -17.55 -0.90 32.95
N LYS A 156 -17.83 -0.19 34.06
CA LYS A 156 -19.17 -0.22 34.72
C LYS A 156 -20.26 0.27 33.79
N LEU A 157 -19.97 1.33 33.02
CA LEU A 157 -20.94 1.93 32.13
C LEU A 157 -21.21 1.04 30.90
N VAL A 158 -20.19 0.47 30.26
CA VAL A 158 -20.40 -0.44 29.10
C VAL A 158 -21.16 -1.69 29.55
N LYS A 159 -20.83 -2.27 30.71
CA LYS A 159 -21.56 -3.42 31.28
C LYS A 159 -23.03 -3.08 31.56
N LYS A 160 -23.28 -1.91 32.16
CA LYS A 160 -24.64 -1.44 32.42
C LYS A 160 -25.44 -1.27 31.13
N LEU A 161 -24.88 -0.58 30.14
CA LEU A 161 -25.57 -0.33 28.87
C LEU A 161 -25.81 -1.60 28.08
N ALA A 162 -24.87 -2.54 28.08
CA ALA A 162 -25.10 -3.85 27.45
C ALA A 162 -26.29 -4.61 28.04
N ALA A 163 -26.62 -4.39 29.30
CA ALA A 163 -27.83 -4.94 29.92
C ALA A 163 -29.11 -4.16 29.60
N GLU A 164 -29.00 -2.89 29.17
CA GLU A 164 -30.14 -2.04 28.77
C GLU A 164 -30.51 -2.19 27.29
N TYR A 165 -29.54 -2.59 26.43
CA TYR A 165 -29.71 -2.73 24.99
C TYR A 165 -29.86 -4.20 24.59
N GLU A 166 -30.75 -4.50 23.63
CA GLU A 166 -30.81 -5.81 23.02
C GLU A 166 -29.65 -6.00 22.04
N GLY A 167 -28.92 -7.09 22.16
CA GLY A 167 -27.81 -7.43 21.27
C GLY A 167 -26.83 -8.43 21.89
N ASN A 168 -25.95 -8.97 21.06
CA ASN A 168 -24.85 -9.84 21.48
C ASN A 168 -23.58 -8.98 21.57
N PHE A 169 -23.25 -8.51 22.78
CA PHE A 169 -22.11 -7.62 23.01
C PHE A 169 -20.98 -8.35 23.70
N ARG A 170 -19.78 -8.21 23.15
CA ARG A 170 -18.50 -8.54 23.78
C ARG A 170 -17.77 -7.24 24.11
N PHE A 171 -16.81 -7.29 25.02
CA PHE A 171 -16.06 -6.11 25.45
C PHE A 171 -14.60 -6.26 25.18
N GLU A 172 -14.00 -5.17 24.69
CA GLU A 172 -12.57 -5.01 24.57
C GLU A 172 -12.12 -3.78 25.35
N TYR A 173 -11.08 -3.93 26.16
CA TYR A 173 -10.42 -2.83 26.84
C TYR A 173 -8.96 -2.70 26.40
N SER A 174 -8.58 -1.48 26.00
CA SER A 174 -7.19 -1.12 25.72
C SER A 174 -6.64 -0.16 26.79
N PRO A 175 -5.62 -0.57 27.58
CA PRO A 175 -4.76 0.38 28.32
C PRO A 175 -3.85 1.09 27.29
N GLU A 176 -4.37 2.14 26.66
CA GLU A 176 -3.69 2.84 25.56
C GLU A 176 -2.29 3.31 25.95
N SER A 177 -1.36 3.28 25.01
CA SER A 177 0.07 3.52 25.21
C SER A 177 0.70 2.51 26.20
N PHE A 178 0.35 1.23 26.06
CA PHE A 178 0.84 0.15 26.91
C PHE A 178 2.38 0.12 27.00
N THR A 179 3.07 0.25 25.87
CA THR A 179 4.55 0.25 25.81
C THR A 179 5.21 1.45 26.50
N GLY A 180 4.46 2.52 26.76
CA GLY A 180 4.88 3.69 27.54
C GLY A 180 4.40 3.67 29.00
N THR A 181 3.93 2.50 29.47
CA THR A 181 3.33 2.29 30.79
C THR A 181 4.15 1.27 31.60
N GLU A 182 4.24 1.45 32.89
CA GLU A 182 4.81 0.44 33.78
C GLU A 182 3.98 -0.85 33.69
N PRO A 183 4.57 -2.03 33.41
CA PRO A 183 3.81 -3.28 33.22
C PRO A 183 2.92 -3.64 34.42
N GLU A 184 3.40 -3.42 35.64
CA GLU A 184 2.65 -3.67 36.86
C GLU A 184 1.40 -2.79 36.97
N TYR A 185 1.51 -1.53 36.49
CA TYR A 185 0.37 -0.62 36.50
C TYR A 185 -0.62 -0.94 35.37
N ALA A 186 -0.13 -1.31 34.18
CA ALA A 186 -1.00 -1.79 33.09
C ALA A 186 -1.79 -3.04 33.52
N LEU A 187 -1.12 -3.98 34.20
CA LEU A 187 -1.75 -5.17 34.77
C LEU A 187 -2.79 -4.81 35.83
N GLU A 188 -2.47 -3.88 36.76
CA GLU A 188 -3.37 -3.40 37.78
C GLU A 188 -4.66 -2.82 37.20
N VAL A 189 -4.55 -1.95 36.22
CA VAL A 189 -5.69 -1.31 35.55
C VAL A 189 -6.52 -2.37 34.79
N SER A 190 -5.87 -3.25 34.03
CA SER A 190 -6.54 -4.32 33.27
C SER A 190 -7.31 -5.26 34.22
N ASN A 191 -6.69 -5.69 35.33
CA ASN A 191 -7.34 -6.54 36.32
C ASN A 191 -8.52 -5.84 37.00
N ALA A 192 -8.42 -4.52 37.26
CA ALA A 192 -9.54 -3.75 37.81
C ALA A 192 -10.73 -3.66 36.85
N VAL A 193 -10.46 -3.58 35.54
CA VAL A 193 -11.50 -3.64 34.50
C VAL A 193 -12.13 -5.04 34.43
N LEU A 194 -11.30 -6.10 34.45
CA LEU A 194 -11.76 -7.49 34.43
C LEU A 194 -12.63 -7.82 35.64
N ASP A 195 -12.28 -7.31 36.84
CA ASP A 195 -13.10 -7.47 38.06
C ASP A 195 -14.51 -6.85 37.91
N VAL A 196 -14.68 -5.83 37.10
CA VAL A 196 -15.97 -5.23 36.77
C VAL A 196 -16.72 -6.02 35.72
N LEU A 197 -16.02 -6.45 34.64
CA LEU A 197 -16.63 -7.13 33.50
C LEU A 197 -16.96 -8.60 33.81
N GLU A 198 -16.27 -9.21 34.80
CA GLU A 198 -16.49 -10.59 35.25
C GLU A 198 -16.44 -11.63 34.13
N PRO A 199 -15.25 -11.82 33.49
CA PRO A 199 -15.10 -12.81 32.43
C PRO A 199 -15.50 -14.21 32.89
N SER A 200 -16.12 -14.96 31.98
CA SER A 200 -16.59 -16.33 32.23
C SER A 200 -16.65 -17.10 30.91
N GLU A 201 -16.99 -18.38 30.95
CA GLU A 201 -17.19 -19.22 29.77
C GLU A 201 -18.16 -18.61 28.73
N THR A 202 -19.17 -17.89 29.20
CA THR A 202 -20.19 -17.23 28.35
C THR A 202 -19.93 -15.74 28.12
N ASN A 203 -18.93 -15.17 28.76
CA ASN A 203 -18.57 -13.75 28.65
C ASN A 203 -17.07 -13.60 28.49
N ASN A 204 -16.58 -13.90 27.27
CA ASN A 204 -15.17 -13.69 26.95
C ASN A 204 -14.88 -12.18 26.79
N VAL A 205 -13.87 -11.69 27.49
CA VAL A 205 -13.43 -10.30 27.46
C VAL A 205 -12.07 -10.20 26.75
N ILE A 206 -11.88 -9.17 25.94
CA ILE A 206 -10.64 -8.91 25.24
C ILE A 206 -9.85 -7.85 26.02
N ILE A 207 -8.60 -8.16 26.36
CA ILE A 207 -7.59 -7.18 26.80
C ILE A 207 -6.62 -6.98 25.66
N ASN A 208 -6.58 -5.77 25.12
CA ASN A 208 -5.72 -5.43 24.01
C ASN A 208 -4.50 -4.64 24.49
N LEU A 209 -3.32 -5.00 24.04
CA LEU A 209 -2.04 -4.41 24.45
C LEU A 209 -1.45 -3.57 23.31
N PRO A 210 -1.84 -2.29 23.16
CA PRO A 210 -1.42 -1.51 22.02
C PRO A 210 0.04 -1.05 22.13
N VAL A 211 0.83 -1.36 21.12
CA VAL A 211 2.09 -0.67 20.83
C VAL A 211 1.74 0.65 20.15
N THR A 212 1.13 1.56 20.90
CA THR A 212 0.70 2.88 20.38
C THR A 212 1.87 3.65 19.76
N VAL A 213 3.06 3.48 20.35
CA VAL A 213 4.35 3.85 19.77
C VAL A 213 5.34 2.74 20.09
N GLU A 214 6.12 2.30 19.11
CA GLU A 214 7.23 1.36 19.36
C GLU A 214 8.33 2.05 20.18
N MET A 215 8.41 1.72 21.46
CA MET A 215 9.33 2.37 22.40
C MET A 215 10.56 1.52 22.75
N SER A 216 10.55 0.24 22.42
CA SER A 216 11.61 -0.72 22.74
C SER A 216 11.88 -1.67 21.58
N MET A 217 12.78 -2.62 21.77
CA MET A 217 13.01 -3.70 20.81
C MET A 217 11.93 -4.78 20.96
N PRO A 218 11.62 -5.57 19.90
CA PRO A 218 10.54 -6.55 19.88
C PRO A 218 10.55 -7.55 21.03
N HIS A 219 11.71 -8.03 21.44
CA HIS A 219 11.83 -8.99 22.55
C HIS A 219 11.40 -8.40 23.92
N VAL A 220 11.48 -7.07 24.09
CA VAL A 220 11.01 -6.43 25.33
C VAL A 220 9.49 -6.45 25.36
N TYR A 221 8.85 -6.13 24.23
CA TYR A 221 7.39 -6.23 24.11
C TYR A 221 6.89 -7.67 24.31
N ALA A 222 7.54 -8.64 23.67
CA ALA A 222 7.19 -10.06 23.87
C ALA A 222 7.24 -10.46 25.36
N SER A 223 8.28 -10.07 26.09
CA SER A 223 8.38 -10.35 27.52
C SER A 223 7.31 -9.62 28.34
N GLN A 224 6.92 -8.39 27.95
CA GLN A 224 5.79 -7.68 28.57
C GLN A 224 4.46 -8.41 28.32
N VAL A 225 4.26 -8.95 27.09
CA VAL A 225 3.06 -9.74 26.76
C VAL A 225 3.02 -11.05 27.55
N GLU A 226 4.16 -11.75 27.69
CA GLU A 226 4.22 -12.95 28.54
C GLU A 226 3.91 -12.63 29.99
N TYR A 227 4.45 -11.53 30.53
CA TYR A 227 4.13 -11.04 31.85
C TYR A 227 2.61 -10.80 32.03
N MET A 228 1.98 -10.12 31.07
CA MET A 228 0.52 -9.90 31.12
C MET A 228 -0.23 -11.23 31.02
N SER A 229 0.14 -12.10 30.08
CA SER A 229 -0.50 -13.40 29.88
C SER A 229 -0.47 -14.29 31.13
N GLU A 230 0.63 -14.28 31.88
CA GLU A 230 0.77 -15.10 33.08
C GLU A 230 0.10 -14.49 34.33
N ASN A 231 -0.14 -13.18 34.35
CA ASN A 231 -0.60 -12.48 35.58
C ASN A 231 -2.00 -11.86 35.46
N LEU A 232 -2.64 -11.85 34.29
CA LEU A 232 -4.02 -11.41 34.15
C LEU A 232 -4.97 -12.34 34.92
N LYS A 233 -5.88 -11.75 35.67
CA LYS A 233 -7.01 -12.47 36.28
C LYS A 233 -7.91 -13.05 35.18
N TYR A 234 -8.55 -14.15 35.48
CA TYR A 234 -9.52 -14.79 34.57
C TYR A 234 -8.91 -15.16 33.19
N ARG A 235 -7.60 -15.42 33.13
CA ARG A 235 -6.86 -15.58 31.84
C ARG A 235 -7.51 -16.59 30.91
N GLU A 236 -8.12 -17.65 31.39
CA GLU A 236 -8.83 -18.68 30.64
C GLU A 236 -10.08 -18.15 29.90
N PHE A 237 -10.66 -17.04 30.36
CA PHE A 237 -11.82 -16.37 29.75
C PHE A 237 -11.45 -15.01 29.13
N VAL A 238 -10.17 -14.70 29.04
CA VAL A 238 -9.65 -13.46 28.47
C VAL A 238 -8.94 -13.75 27.18
N THR A 239 -9.35 -13.09 26.10
CA THR A 239 -8.60 -13.04 24.84
C THR A 239 -7.54 -11.93 24.94
N LEU A 240 -6.27 -12.30 24.90
CA LEU A 240 -5.17 -11.34 24.90
C LEU A 240 -4.87 -10.89 23.47
N SER A 241 -5.14 -9.64 23.18
CA SER A 241 -5.03 -9.03 21.86
C SER A 241 -3.80 -8.13 21.74
N LEU A 242 -3.28 -8.01 20.54
CA LEU A 242 -2.15 -7.15 20.18
C LEU A 242 -2.62 -6.11 19.17
N HIS A 243 -2.11 -4.87 19.30
CA HIS A 243 -2.34 -3.79 18.32
C HIS A 243 -1.04 -3.01 18.08
N PRO A 244 -0.10 -3.57 17.31
CA PRO A 244 1.18 -2.90 17.08
C PRO A 244 1.11 -1.88 15.96
N HIS A 245 1.77 -0.72 16.21
CA HIS A 245 2.22 0.19 15.18
C HIS A 245 3.67 -0.14 14.74
N ASN A 246 4.18 0.56 13.73
CA ASN A 246 5.41 0.21 13.03
C ASN A 246 6.45 1.36 13.05
N ASP A 247 6.51 2.13 14.16
CA ASP A 247 7.35 3.34 14.26
C ASP A 247 8.85 3.07 14.08
N ARG A 248 9.31 1.88 14.43
CA ARG A 248 10.71 1.45 14.30
C ARG A 248 10.94 0.50 13.11
N GLY A 249 9.89 0.19 12.34
CA GLY A 249 9.91 -0.80 11.29
C GLY A 249 9.94 -2.25 11.81
N THR A 250 9.49 -2.49 13.04
CA THR A 250 9.54 -3.81 13.69
C THR A 250 8.15 -4.35 14.10
N GLY A 251 7.06 -3.73 13.64
CA GLY A 251 5.70 -4.11 14.03
C GLY A 251 5.36 -5.58 13.75
N VAL A 252 5.83 -6.15 12.64
CA VAL A 252 5.69 -7.59 12.36
C VAL A 252 6.46 -8.42 13.39
N ALA A 253 7.71 -8.07 13.69
CA ALA A 253 8.53 -8.78 14.67
C ALA A 253 7.97 -8.65 16.09
N ASP A 254 7.46 -7.48 16.48
CA ASP A 254 6.75 -7.29 17.76
C ASP A 254 5.60 -8.29 17.88
N THR A 255 4.82 -8.44 16.81
CA THR A 255 3.63 -9.31 16.79
C THR A 255 4.00 -10.79 16.79
N GLU A 256 4.96 -11.21 15.95
CA GLU A 256 5.41 -12.62 15.90
C GLU A 256 5.92 -13.08 17.27
N LEU A 257 6.79 -12.30 17.90
CA LEU A 257 7.34 -12.65 19.20
C LEU A 257 6.28 -12.60 20.31
N ALA A 258 5.33 -11.65 20.24
CA ALA A 258 4.24 -11.56 21.21
C ALA A 258 3.22 -12.73 21.08
N LEU A 259 3.02 -13.25 19.88
CA LEU A 259 2.24 -14.49 19.67
C LEU A 259 2.94 -15.71 20.30
N LEU A 260 4.25 -15.82 20.18
CA LEU A 260 5.02 -16.83 20.92
C LEU A 260 4.87 -16.66 22.43
N ALA A 261 4.77 -15.42 22.90
CA ALA A 261 4.62 -15.04 24.31
C ALA A 261 3.20 -15.26 24.89
N GLY A 262 2.26 -15.77 24.07
CA GLY A 262 0.95 -16.20 24.57
C GLY A 262 -0.21 -15.26 24.25
N ALA A 263 -0.07 -14.36 23.29
CA ALA A 263 -1.19 -13.62 22.73
C ALA A 263 -2.10 -14.52 21.88
N ASP A 264 -3.40 -14.20 21.85
CA ASP A 264 -4.44 -14.99 21.19
C ASP A 264 -4.97 -14.33 19.92
N ARG A 265 -4.87 -13.00 19.81
CA ARG A 265 -5.53 -12.17 18.81
C ARG A 265 -4.61 -11.06 18.32
N VAL A 266 -4.80 -10.63 17.07
CA VAL A 266 -4.04 -9.54 16.46
C VAL A 266 -4.98 -8.58 15.75
N GLU A 267 -4.83 -7.30 16.04
CA GLU A 267 -5.37 -6.19 15.27
C GLU A 267 -4.31 -5.60 14.34
N GLY A 268 -4.66 -5.37 13.10
CA GLY A 268 -3.77 -4.78 12.11
C GLY A 268 -4.51 -4.43 10.83
N THR A 269 -3.76 -4.04 9.81
CA THR A 269 -4.32 -3.60 8.53
C THR A 269 -3.68 -4.34 7.37
N LEU A 270 -4.38 -4.40 6.24
CA LEU A 270 -3.79 -4.84 4.99
C LEU A 270 -2.71 -3.83 4.58
N PHE A 271 -1.55 -4.33 4.17
CA PHE A 271 -0.37 -3.55 3.78
C PHE A 271 0.17 -2.59 4.86
N GLY A 272 -0.26 -2.74 6.12
CA GLY A 272 0.26 -1.96 7.23
C GLY A 272 -0.16 -0.49 7.26
N ASN A 273 -1.26 -0.11 6.61
CA ASN A 273 -1.75 1.27 6.65
C ASN A 273 -2.16 1.69 8.07
N GLY A 274 -1.92 2.93 8.43
CA GLY A 274 -2.27 3.46 9.76
C GLY A 274 -1.53 4.74 10.11
N GLU A 275 -1.75 5.22 11.32
CA GLU A 275 -1.13 6.43 11.85
C GLU A 275 0.40 6.38 11.78
N ARG A 276 1.04 7.53 11.50
CA ARG A 276 2.50 7.72 11.43
C ARG A 276 3.16 6.79 10.40
N THR A 277 3.69 5.64 10.84
CA THR A 277 4.37 4.63 10.02
C THR A 277 3.49 3.41 9.73
N GLY A 278 2.24 3.45 10.19
CA GLY A 278 1.25 2.40 9.99
C GLY A 278 1.12 1.42 11.14
N ASN A 279 0.17 0.50 10.98
CA ASN A 279 -0.08 -0.64 11.86
C ASN A 279 0.77 -1.85 11.43
N VAL A 280 0.72 -2.94 12.19
CA VAL A 280 1.27 -4.20 11.71
C VAL A 280 0.61 -4.61 10.38
N ASP A 281 1.43 -4.98 9.40
CA ASP A 281 0.96 -5.52 8.12
C ASP A 281 0.50 -6.97 8.30
N ILE A 282 -0.83 -7.17 8.27
CA ILE A 282 -1.43 -8.51 8.41
C ILE A 282 -1.03 -9.42 7.26
N ILE A 283 -0.86 -8.91 6.04
CA ILE A 283 -0.43 -9.74 4.90
C ILE A 283 0.95 -10.32 5.18
N THR A 284 1.91 -9.48 5.56
CA THR A 284 3.27 -9.93 5.88
C THR A 284 3.25 -10.93 7.03
N LEU A 285 2.52 -10.65 8.11
CA LEU A 285 2.45 -11.52 9.27
C LEU A 285 1.82 -12.89 8.95
N ALA A 286 0.70 -12.91 8.25
CA ALA A 286 -0.01 -14.12 7.86
C ALA A 286 0.80 -14.96 6.84
N MET A 287 1.44 -14.31 5.86
CA MET A 287 2.28 -14.99 4.88
C MET A 287 3.58 -15.52 5.47
N ASN A 288 4.12 -14.89 6.52
CA ASN A 288 5.22 -15.46 7.30
C ASN A 288 4.81 -16.78 7.95
N MET A 289 3.62 -16.87 8.56
CA MET A 289 3.06 -18.13 9.09
C MET A 289 2.89 -19.16 7.96
N TYR A 290 2.29 -18.75 6.84
CA TYR A 290 2.08 -19.62 5.68
C TYR A 290 3.38 -20.22 5.16
N SER A 291 4.45 -19.42 5.07
CA SER A 291 5.78 -19.88 4.64
C SER A 291 6.43 -20.91 5.60
N HIS A 292 5.93 -20.99 6.84
CA HIS A 292 6.32 -21.99 7.84
C HIS A 292 5.35 -23.18 7.90
N GLY A 293 4.38 -23.27 6.99
CA GLY A 293 3.42 -24.37 6.90
C GLY A 293 2.24 -24.25 7.85
N VAL A 294 2.00 -23.06 8.41
CA VAL A 294 0.84 -22.75 9.27
C VAL A 294 -0.21 -22.02 8.45
N ASP A 295 -1.40 -22.62 8.33
CA ASP A 295 -2.54 -22.01 7.66
C ASP A 295 -3.01 -20.76 8.43
N PRO A 296 -2.89 -19.55 7.87
CA PRO A 296 -3.27 -18.32 8.55
C PRO A 296 -4.78 -18.12 8.66
N LYS A 297 -5.59 -18.95 8.00
CA LYS A 297 -7.05 -18.81 7.92
C LYS A 297 -7.52 -17.50 7.25
N LEU A 298 -6.65 -16.87 6.50
CA LEU A 298 -6.93 -15.73 5.63
C LEU A 298 -6.53 -16.10 4.20
N ASP A 299 -7.30 -15.66 3.23
CA ASP A 299 -7.09 -15.96 1.81
C ASP A 299 -6.43 -14.78 1.08
N PHE A 300 -5.19 -14.98 0.67
CA PHE A 300 -4.41 -14.05 -0.15
C PHE A 300 -4.09 -14.63 -1.54
N SER A 301 -4.88 -15.60 -2.01
CA SER A 301 -4.64 -16.30 -3.27
C SER A 301 -4.77 -15.40 -4.52
N ASP A 302 -5.35 -14.21 -4.39
CA ASP A 302 -5.39 -13.18 -5.43
C ASP A 302 -4.80 -11.85 -4.91
N MET A 303 -3.49 -11.86 -4.65
CA MET A 303 -2.76 -10.67 -4.18
C MET A 303 -2.85 -9.48 -5.15
N PRO A 304 -2.81 -9.65 -6.48
CA PRO A 304 -3.00 -8.54 -7.40
C PRO A 304 -4.32 -7.80 -7.20
N TYR A 305 -5.42 -8.54 -7.06
CA TYR A 305 -6.74 -7.95 -6.77
C TYR A 305 -6.76 -7.17 -5.45
N LEU A 306 -6.13 -7.71 -4.40
CA LEU A 306 -6.07 -7.03 -3.10
C LEU A 306 -5.27 -5.73 -3.17
N VAL A 307 -4.16 -5.72 -3.91
CA VAL A 307 -3.37 -4.50 -4.16
C VAL A 307 -4.21 -3.45 -4.88
N ASP A 308 -4.89 -3.86 -5.96
CA ASP A 308 -5.71 -2.96 -6.77
C ASP A 308 -6.85 -2.33 -5.96
N GLU A 309 -7.59 -3.12 -5.17
CA GLU A 309 -8.69 -2.61 -4.35
C GLU A 309 -8.19 -1.73 -3.19
N TYR A 310 -7.05 -2.09 -2.57
CA TYR A 310 -6.42 -1.26 -1.56
C TYR A 310 -6.03 0.11 -2.12
N GLU A 311 -5.29 0.15 -3.24
CA GLU A 311 -4.83 1.40 -3.86
C GLU A 311 -6.02 2.27 -4.34
N LYS A 312 -7.07 1.63 -4.86
CA LYS A 312 -8.30 2.29 -5.28
C LYS A 312 -9.04 2.96 -4.12
N CYS A 313 -9.29 2.22 -3.04
CA CYS A 313 -10.09 2.71 -1.92
C CYS A 313 -9.30 3.66 -1.00
N THR A 314 -8.01 3.41 -0.80
CA THR A 314 -7.18 4.20 0.13
C THR A 314 -6.43 5.35 -0.54
N ARG A 315 -6.20 5.28 -1.85
CA ARG A 315 -5.31 6.16 -2.62
C ARG A 315 -3.85 6.10 -2.15
N MET A 316 -3.51 5.09 -1.37
CA MET A 316 -2.15 4.78 -0.96
C MET A 316 -1.55 3.80 -1.94
N HIS A 317 -0.23 3.89 -2.15
CA HIS A 317 0.50 2.98 -3.04
C HIS A 317 1.18 1.87 -2.23
N VAL A 318 1.05 0.63 -2.68
CA VAL A 318 1.78 -0.50 -2.10
C VAL A 318 3.24 -0.41 -2.55
N TYR A 319 4.14 -0.35 -1.57
CA TYR A 319 5.57 -0.24 -1.85
C TYR A 319 6.06 -1.41 -2.72
N GLU A 320 6.86 -1.11 -3.76
CA GLU A 320 7.29 -2.09 -4.77
C GLU A 320 8.06 -3.30 -4.19
N ARG A 321 8.62 -3.14 -2.99
CA ARG A 321 9.32 -4.19 -2.25
C ARG A 321 8.61 -4.59 -0.96
N ALA A 322 7.32 -4.28 -0.83
CA ALA A 322 6.50 -4.79 0.27
C ALA A 322 6.55 -6.33 0.26
N PRO A 323 6.81 -6.99 1.38
CA PRO A 323 6.88 -8.45 1.43
C PRO A 323 5.64 -9.10 0.79
N TYR A 324 5.85 -10.11 -0.04
CA TYR A 324 4.85 -10.89 -0.79
C TYR A 324 4.01 -10.10 -1.81
N ALA A 325 3.67 -8.84 -1.55
CA ALA A 325 2.72 -8.06 -2.34
C ALA A 325 3.39 -7.15 -3.38
N GLY A 326 4.56 -6.61 -3.08
CA GLY A 326 5.23 -5.61 -3.90
C GLY A 326 5.53 -6.08 -5.32
N ALA A 327 5.47 -5.18 -6.29
CA ALA A 327 5.64 -5.49 -7.71
C ALA A 327 6.99 -6.18 -8.03
N LEU A 328 8.04 -5.91 -7.24
CA LEU A 328 9.39 -6.39 -7.49
C LEU A 328 9.82 -7.61 -6.65
N VAL A 329 8.95 -8.13 -5.76
CA VAL A 329 9.37 -9.16 -4.81
C VAL A 329 9.62 -10.53 -5.43
N PHE A 330 9.04 -10.82 -6.60
CA PHE A 330 9.29 -12.05 -7.36
C PHE A 330 10.11 -11.81 -8.63
N ALA A 331 10.76 -10.65 -8.76
CA ALA A 331 11.69 -10.36 -9.85
C ALA A 331 13.14 -10.53 -9.38
N ALA A 332 13.97 -11.16 -10.18
CA ALA A 332 15.41 -11.25 -9.93
C ALA A 332 16.15 -10.46 -11.02
N PHE A 333 16.98 -9.51 -10.58
CA PHE A 333 17.76 -8.64 -11.48
C PHE A 333 19.17 -9.16 -11.75
N SER A 334 19.67 -10.07 -10.90
CA SER A 334 20.98 -10.72 -11.09
C SER A 334 20.86 -11.95 -11.97
N GLY A 335 21.66 -12.05 -13.01
CA GLY A 335 21.66 -13.20 -13.92
C GLY A 335 21.96 -14.54 -13.22
N SER A 336 22.81 -14.54 -12.17
CA SER A 336 23.08 -15.73 -11.37
C SER A 336 21.87 -16.16 -10.53
N HIS A 337 21.07 -15.20 -10.01
CA HIS A 337 19.84 -15.51 -9.28
C HIS A 337 18.78 -16.06 -10.24
N GLN A 338 18.59 -15.44 -11.40
CA GLN A 338 17.65 -15.90 -12.43
C GLN A 338 17.96 -17.33 -12.87
N ASP A 339 19.23 -17.64 -13.13
CA ASP A 339 19.68 -18.99 -13.50
C ASP A 339 19.40 -20.02 -12.38
N ALA A 340 19.70 -19.65 -11.12
CA ALA A 340 19.44 -20.51 -9.97
C ALA A 340 17.95 -20.79 -9.76
N ILE A 341 17.10 -19.76 -9.88
CA ILE A 341 15.64 -19.91 -9.78
C ILE A 341 15.12 -20.80 -10.91
N ALA A 342 15.52 -20.54 -12.15
CA ALA A 342 15.12 -21.35 -13.30
C ALA A 342 15.51 -22.82 -13.14
N LYS A 343 16.73 -23.09 -12.65
CA LYS A 343 17.20 -24.44 -12.34
C LYS A 343 16.42 -25.09 -11.19
N GLY A 344 16.14 -24.33 -10.12
CA GLY A 344 15.33 -24.77 -8.98
C GLY A 344 13.92 -25.16 -9.40
N MET A 345 13.24 -24.32 -10.19
CA MET A 345 11.91 -24.60 -10.75
C MET A 345 11.90 -25.87 -11.61
N LYS A 346 12.89 -26.03 -12.51
CA LYS A 346 13.04 -27.24 -13.35
C LYS A 346 13.31 -28.49 -12.51
N TYR A 347 14.18 -28.38 -11.49
CA TYR A 347 14.49 -29.49 -10.59
C TYR A 347 13.23 -29.94 -9.82
N ARG A 348 12.48 -28.99 -9.25
CA ARG A 348 11.22 -29.24 -8.55
C ARG A 348 10.20 -29.94 -9.44
N ALA A 349 9.96 -29.41 -10.64
CA ALA A 349 9.03 -30.00 -11.60
C ALA A 349 9.44 -31.43 -12.02
N LYS A 350 10.72 -31.64 -12.36
CA LYS A 350 11.26 -32.96 -12.76
C LYS A 350 11.09 -34.00 -11.67
N ASN A 351 11.33 -33.65 -10.40
CA ASN A 351 11.29 -34.56 -9.25
C ASN A 351 9.92 -34.60 -8.57
N LYS A 352 8.93 -33.83 -9.04
CA LYS A 352 7.57 -33.74 -8.48
C LYS A 352 7.57 -33.44 -6.98
N LEU A 353 8.45 -32.53 -6.54
CA LEU A 353 8.58 -32.19 -5.13
C LEU A 353 7.35 -31.40 -4.65
N HIS A 354 6.76 -31.84 -3.54
CA HIS A 354 5.65 -31.12 -2.89
C HIS A 354 6.15 -29.91 -2.12
N GLN A 355 7.18 -30.08 -1.29
CA GLN A 355 7.74 -29.00 -0.49
C GLN A 355 8.40 -27.92 -1.36
N TRP A 356 8.17 -26.66 -0.99
CA TRP A 356 8.80 -25.54 -1.65
C TRP A 356 10.25 -25.39 -1.21
N ASN A 357 11.16 -25.34 -2.17
CA ASN A 357 12.60 -25.21 -1.93
C ASN A 357 13.28 -24.62 -3.18
N VAL A 358 12.74 -23.52 -3.70
CA VAL A 358 13.34 -22.84 -4.84
C VAL A 358 14.29 -21.75 -4.33
N PRO A 359 15.55 -21.70 -4.81
CA PRO A 359 16.48 -20.66 -4.38
C PRO A 359 15.93 -19.26 -4.57
N TYR A 360 16.19 -18.36 -3.63
CA TYR A 360 15.83 -16.94 -3.65
C TYR A 360 14.34 -16.61 -3.60
N ILE A 361 13.43 -17.57 -3.64
CA ILE A 361 11.98 -17.33 -3.59
C ILE A 361 11.41 -18.07 -2.38
N PRO A 362 10.93 -17.32 -1.33
CA PRO A 362 10.52 -17.92 -0.06
C PRO A 362 9.22 -18.74 -0.15
N ILE A 363 8.32 -18.42 -1.09
CA ILE A 363 7.04 -19.11 -1.32
C ILE A 363 6.84 -19.36 -2.82
N ASP A 364 5.90 -20.24 -3.18
CA ASP A 364 5.43 -20.35 -4.57
C ASP A 364 4.59 -19.11 -4.91
N PRO A 365 5.00 -18.29 -5.87
CA PRO A 365 4.23 -17.10 -6.27
C PRO A 365 2.78 -17.42 -6.68
N LYS A 366 2.53 -18.64 -7.15
CA LYS A 366 1.20 -19.10 -7.56
C LYS A 366 0.21 -19.19 -6.41
N ASP A 367 0.70 -19.39 -5.18
CA ASP A 367 -0.15 -19.48 -3.99
C ASP A 367 -0.87 -18.14 -3.71
N ILE A 368 -0.34 -17.04 -4.23
CA ILE A 368 -0.91 -15.70 -4.09
C ILE A 368 -1.31 -15.08 -5.44
N GLY A 369 -1.64 -15.92 -6.44
CA GLY A 369 -2.10 -15.45 -7.75
C GLY A 369 -1.03 -14.77 -8.61
N ARG A 370 0.27 -14.96 -8.28
CA ARG A 370 1.38 -14.36 -9.02
C ARG A 370 2.22 -15.41 -9.76
N THR A 371 3.09 -14.96 -10.62
CA THR A 371 4.09 -15.81 -11.29
C THR A 371 5.49 -15.27 -11.00
N TYR A 372 6.49 -16.16 -11.00
CA TYR A 372 7.85 -15.72 -11.12
C TYR A 372 8.11 -15.36 -12.58
N ASP A 373 8.30 -14.11 -12.83
CA ASP A 373 8.64 -13.59 -14.16
C ASP A 373 10.02 -12.95 -14.11
N ALA A 374 10.96 -13.57 -14.81
CA ALA A 374 12.32 -13.04 -14.92
C ALA A 374 12.33 -11.65 -15.61
N ASP A 375 11.29 -11.33 -16.39
CA ASP A 375 11.28 -10.20 -17.30
C ASP A 375 9.94 -9.46 -17.41
N VAL A 376 8.91 -9.75 -16.58
CA VAL A 376 7.56 -9.23 -16.89
C VAL A 376 6.93 -8.46 -15.73
N ILE A 377 6.95 -7.15 -15.84
CA ILE A 377 5.99 -6.28 -15.17
C ILE A 377 4.71 -6.31 -16.01
N ARG A 378 3.64 -6.90 -15.47
CA ARG A 378 2.32 -6.95 -16.12
C ARG A 378 1.57 -5.65 -15.92
N VAL A 379 0.86 -5.22 -16.95
CA VAL A 379 0.07 -3.99 -16.94
C VAL A 379 -1.39 -4.33 -17.12
N ASN A 380 -2.21 -4.07 -16.10
CA ASN A 380 -3.66 -4.13 -16.18
C ASN A 380 -4.27 -2.73 -16.07
N SER A 381 -5.60 -2.64 -16.22
CA SER A 381 -6.36 -1.39 -16.11
C SER A 381 -6.17 -0.63 -14.79
N GLN A 382 -5.73 -1.33 -13.74
CA GLN A 382 -5.51 -0.80 -12.40
C GLN A 382 -4.04 -0.46 -12.13
N SER A 383 -3.11 -0.83 -13.03
CA SER A 383 -1.68 -0.60 -12.82
C SER A 383 -1.36 0.87 -12.59
N GLY A 384 -0.60 1.16 -11.52
CA GLY A 384 -0.22 2.51 -11.16
C GLY A 384 0.63 3.20 -12.24
N LYS A 385 0.55 4.54 -12.31
CA LYS A 385 1.26 5.39 -13.32
C LYS A 385 2.77 5.12 -13.40
N GLY A 386 3.39 4.61 -12.34
CA GLY A 386 4.80 4.26 -12.28
C GLY A 386 5.18 2.95 -12.98
N GLY A 387 4.32 1.94 -12.92
CA GLY A 387 4.63 0.58 -13.38
C GLY A 387 4.84 0.48 -14.90
N ILE A 388 3.99 1.14 -15.69
CA ILE A 388 4.08 1.14 -17.16
C ILE A 388 5.34 1.84 -17.64
N GLY A 389 5.65 3.00 -17.06
CA GLY A 389 6.88 3.73 -17.40
C GLY A 389 8.14 2.98 -16.99
N TYR A 390 8.13 2.34 -15.83
CA TYR A 390 9.22 1.49 -15.36
C TYR A 390 9.45 0.28 -16.29
N LEU A 391 8.37 -0.35 -16.76
CA LEU A 391 8.44 -1.44 -17.72
C LEU A 391 9.18 -1.02 -19.01
N LEU A 392 8.78 0.09 -19.63
CA LEU A 392 9.43 0.60 -20.85
C LEU A 392 10.89 0.95 -20.61
N GLU A 393 11.21 1.54 -19.45
CA GLU A 393 12.58 1.93 -19.10
C GLU A 393 13.48 0.71 -18.88
N GLN A 394 13.05 -0.25 -18.04
CA GLN A 394 13.89 -1.39 -17.67
C GLN A 394 13.99 -2.46 -18.75
N THR A 395 12.90 -2.70 -19.50
CA THR A 395 12.86 -3.80 -20.47
C THR A 395 13.35 -3.32 -21.86
N TYR A 396 13.00 -2.10 -22.25
CA TYR A 396 13.24 -1.60 -23.60
C TYR A 396 14.12 -0.35 -23.67
N GLY A 397 14.50 0.22 -22.52
CA GLY A 397 15.39 1.37 -22.43
C GLY A 397 14.74 2.73 -22.70
N TYR A 398 13.41 2.84 -22.73
CA TYR A 398 12.69 4.09 -22.97
C TYR A 398 12.38 4.83 -21.65
N ASN A 399 13.19 5.82 -21.29
CA ASN A 399 12.96 6.65 -20.09
C ASN A 399 12.07 7.86 -20.43
N LEU A 400 10.76 7.66 -20.35
CA LEU A 400 9.77 8.69 -20.68
C LEU A 400 9.79 9.86 -19.69
N PRO A 401 9.62 11.13 -20.18
CA PRO A 401 9.38 12.27 -19.29
C PRO A 401 8.13 12.06 -18.40
N PRO A 402 8.10 12.59 -17.16
CA PRO A 402 7.03 12.28 -16.20
C PRO A 402 5.60 12.52 -16.75
N LYS A 403 5.36 13.64 -17.42
CA LYS A 403 4.04 13.93 -18.00
C LYS A 403 3.69 13.01 -19.19
N MET A 404 4.67 12.63 -20.01
CA MET A 404 4.45 11.66 -21.09
C MET A 404 4.19 10.25 -20.52
N ARG A 405 4.91 9.87 -19.46
CA ARG A 405 4.71 8.61 -18.74
C ARG A 405 3.28 8.50 -18.20
N GLU A 406 2.80 9.57 -17.59
CA GLU A 406 1.42 9.65 -17.11
C GLU A 406 0.40 9.49 -18.23
N HIS A 407 0.56 10.25 -19.32
CA HIS A 407 -0.31 10.20 -20.49
C HIS A 407 -0.33 8.80 -21.14
N PHE A 408 0.83 8.19 -21.31
CA PHE A 408 0.96 6.84 -21.86
C PHE A 408 0.32 5.78 -20.95
N SER A 409 0.42 5.97 -19.63
CA SER A 409 -0.20 5.07 -18.66
C SER A 409 -1.73 5.08 -18.76
N TYR A 410 -2.33 6.24 -18.98
CA TYR A 410 -3.78 6.32 -19.22
C TYR A 410 -4.19 5.63 -20.53
N LEU A 411 -3.42 5.81 -21.61
CA LEU A 411 -3.69 5.12 -22.88
C LEU A 411 -3.65 3.59 -22.74
N CYS A 412 -2.64 3.06 -22.04
CA CYS A 412 -2.55 1.62 -21.81
C CYS A 412 -3.71 1.10 -20.95
N LYS A 413 -4.13 1.86 -19.93
CA LYS A 413 -5.29 1.52 -19.10
C LYS A 413 -6.58 1.48 -19.92
N ASP A 414 -6.83 2.50 -20.71
CA ASP A 414 -8.01 2.57 -21.56
C ASP A 414 -8.10 1.37 -22.53
N ILE A 415 -6.99 1.00 -23.14
CA ILE A 415 -6.92 -0.18 -24.02
C ILE A 415 -7.16 -1.47 -23.24
N SER A 416 -6.55 -1.62 -22.06
CA SER A 416 -6.74 -2.78 -21.19
C SER A 416 -8.19 -2.91 -20.74
N ASP A 417 -8.84 -1.81 -20.37
CA ASP A 417 -10.25 -1.76 -19.98
C ASP A 417 -11.18 -2.16 -21.13
N HIS A 418 -10.96 -1.59 -22.32
CA HIS A 418 -11.81 -1.90 -23.48
C HIS A 418 -11.63 -3.33 -23.99
N GLU A 419 -10.43 -3.88 -23.89
CA GLU A 419 -10.15 -5.26 -24.33
C GLU A 419 -10.39 -6.29 -23.22
N HIS A 420 -10.70 -5.85 -22.00
CA HIS A 420 -10.92 -6.69 -20.80
C HIS A 420 -9.77 -7.70 -20.59
N LYS A 421 -8.54 -7.26 -20.78
CA LYS A 421 -7.36 -8.11 -20.65
C LYS A 421 -6.18 -7.36 -20.05
N GLU A 422 -5.28 -8.13 -19.46
CA GLU A 422 -3.96 -7.68 -19.04
C GLU A 422 -3.04 -7.51 -20.27
N LEU A 423 -2.29 -6.39 -20.32
CA LEU A 423 -1.34 -6.13 -21.38
C LEU A 423 0.03 -6.76 -21.05
N LYS A 424 0.55 -7.53 -21.98
CA LYS A 424 1.91 -8.07 -21.92
C LYS A 424 2.94 -6.99 -22.26
N PRO A 425 4.21 -7.11 -21.85
CA PRO A 425 5.25 -6.15 -22.15
C PRO A 425 5.38 -5.81 -23.63
N ASP A 426 5.35 -6.82 -24.50
CA ASP A 426 5.41 -6.60 -25.95
C ASP A 426 4.20 -5.84 -26.48
N GLU A 427 3.02 -6.02 -25.88
CA GLU A 427 1.82 -5.27 -26.23
C GLU A 427 1.94 -3.81 -25.80
N VAL A 428 2.51 -3.56 -24.60
CA VAL A 428 2.81 -2.20 -24.11
C VAL A 428 3.82 -1.52 -25.02
N LEU A 429 4.88 -2.21 -25.44
CA LEU A 429 5.83 -1.68 -26.41
C LEU A 429 5.15 -1.36 -27.74
N ASN A 430 4.33 -2.26 -28.29
CA ASN A 430 3.59 -2.05 -29.52
C ASN A 430 2.64 -0.84 -29.45
N ILE A 431 1.98 -0.63 -28.29
CA ILE A 431 1.13 0.55 -28.05
C ILE A 431 1.99 1.81 -28.07
N PHE A 432 3.16 1.79 -27.42
CA PHE A 432 4.09 2.92 -27.43
C PHE A 432 4.59 3.24 -28.82
N GLU A 433 5.09 2.25 -29.56
CA GLU A 433 5.59 2.40 -30.91
C GLU A 433 4.52 2.94 -31.87
N LYS A 434 3.34 2.38 -31.83
CA LYS A 434 2.21 2.75 -32.69
C LYS A 434 1.72 4.18 -32.46
N ASN A 435 1.77 4.67 -31.22
CA ASN A 435 1.16 5.94 -30.87
C ASN A 435 2.18 7.09 -30.70
N TYR A 436 3.47 6.79 -30.51
CA TYR A 436 4.43 7.86 -30.19
C TYR A 436 5.75 7.77 -30.98
N LEU A 437 6.21 6.55 -31.36
CA LEU A 437 7.57 6.35 -31.81
C LEU A 437 7.68 6.44 -33.35
N ASN A 438 8.54 7.35 -33.85
CA ASN A 438 8.91 7.45 -35.27
C ASN A 438 7.71 7.48 -36.21
N LEU A 439 6.65 8.20 -35.88
CA LEU A 439 5.41 8.23 -36.63
C LEU A 439 5.61 8.90 -38.02
N THR A 440 5.21 8.18 -39.06
CA THR A 440 5.33 8.62 -40.48
C THR A 440 3.98 8.92 -41.12
N ASN A 441 2.88 8.85 -40.36
CA ASN A 441 1.52 8.97 -40.87
C ASN A 441 1.02 10.43 -40.93
N GLY A 442 1.77 11.32 -41.49
CA GLY A 442 1.52 12.74 -41.65
C GLY A 442 2.67 13.44 -42.33
N VAL A 443 3.19 14.50 -41.73
CA VAL A 443 4.39 15.18 -42.23
C VAL A 443 5.64 14.34 -41.89
N THR A 444 6.49 14.13 -42.86
CA THR A 444 7.81 13.46 -42.74
C THR A 444 8.91 14.35 -43.28
N VAL A 445 10.16 13.99 -43.00
CA VAL A 445 11.36 14.65 -43.57
C VAL A 445 12.09 13.64 -44.43
N THR A 446 12.38 14.02 -45.67
CA THR A 446 13.12 13.19 -46.63
C THR A 446 14.59 13.53 -46.64
N ASP A 447 14.95 14.81 -46.48
CA ASP A 447 16.34 15.26 -46.43
C ASP A 447 16.49 16.53 -45.58
N PHE A 448 17.68 16.75 -45.03
CA PHE A 448 18.06 18.01 -44.40
C PHE A 448 19.58 18.21 -44.40
N GLU A 449 19.99 19.48 -44.55
CA GLU A 449 21.37 19.93 -44.44
C GLU A 449 21.49 21.08 -43.44
N PHE A 450 22.57 21.07 -42.63
CA PHE A 450 22.86 22.15 -41.70
C PHE A 450 24.07 22.95 -42.11
N MET A 451 23.93 24.28 -42.05
CA MET A 451 25.05 25.22 -42.11
C MET A 451 25.16 25.96 -40.78
N ARG A 452 26.34 25.93 -40.15
CA ARG A 452 26.62 26.70 -38.93
C ARG A 452 27.23 28.06 -39.31
N ASP A 453 26.61 29.13 -38.83
CA ASP A 453 27.16 30.48 -38.89
C ASP A 453 27.26 31.03 -37.46
N LYS A 454 28.47 30.93 -36.87
CA LYS A 454 28.83 31.35 -35.52
C LYS A 454 27.84 30.87 -34.43
N ASP A 455 26.84 31.69 -34.10
CA ASP A 455 25.89 31.44 -33.00
C ASP A 455 24.52 30.91 -33.48
N ASN A 456 24.27 30.86 -34.81
CA ASN A 456 23.03 30.38 -35.41
C ASN A 456 23.24 29.13 -36.26
N VAL A 457 22.21 28.31 -36.32
CA VAL A 457 22.13 27.14 -37.21
C VAL A 457 21.10 27.45 -38.29
N LYS A 458 21.53 27.42 -39.55
CA LYS A 458 20.64 27.43 -40.69
C LYS A 458 20.37 26.01 -41.15
N ILE A 459 19.16 25.71 -41.51
CA ILE A 459 18.75 24.42 -42.06
C ILE A 459 18.06 24.58 -43.38
N GLY A 460 18.46 23.78 -44.37
CA GLY A 460 17.65 23.44 -45.52
C GLY A 460 17.01 22.07 -45.24
N ILE A 461 15.70 21.98 -45.34
CA ILE A 461 14.95 20.77 -44.95
C ILE A 461 13.83 20.51 -45.98
N THR A 462 13.68 19.27 -46.38
CA THR A 462 12.61 18.84 -47.28
C THR A 462 11.55 18.08 -46.52
N PHE A 463 10.36 18.68 -46.41
CA PHE A 463 9.19 18.03 -45.83
C PHE A 463 8.41 17.29 -46.93
N ALA A 464 7.90 16.12 -46.59
CA ALA A 464 6.97 15.37 -47.43
C ALA A 464 5.63 15.17 -46.74
N LYS A 465 4.53 15.41 -47.44
CA LYS A 465 3.17 15.16 -46.99
C LYS A 465 2.30 14.74 -48.19
N ASP A 466 1.55 13.66 -48.05
CA ASP A 466 0.64 13.11 -49.09
C ASP A 466 1.31 12.87 -50.45
N GLY A 467 2.63 12.62 -50.46
CA GLY A 467 3.44 12.37 -51.64
C GLY A 467 4.02 13.64 -52.30
N GLU A 468 3.74 14.82 -51.77
CA GLU A 468 4.33 16.09 -52.24
C GLU A 468 5.51 16.48 -51.34
N GLU A 469 6.63 16.88 -51.98
CA GLU A 469 7.83 17.36 -51.29
C GLU A 469 7.90 18.90 -51.37
N THR A 470 8.32 19.51 -50.26
CA THR A 470 8.51 20.97 -50.18
C THR A 470 9.81 21.28 -49.43
N GLU A 471 10.69 22.02 -50.12
CA GLU A 471 11.92 22.52 -49.49
C GLU A 471 11.65 23.78 -48.69
N MET A 472 12.23 23.83 -47.49
CA MET A 472 12.13 24.96 -46.56
C MET A 472 13.50 25.35 -46.04
N GLU A 473 13.72 26.64 -45.82
CA GLU A 473 14.88 27.16 -45.10
C GLU A 473 14.43 27.81 -43.78
N ALA A 474 15.18 27.61 -42.71
CA ALA A 474 14.94 28.27 -41.46
C ALA A 474 16.24 28.43 -40.64
N GLU A 475 16.17 29.33 -39.66
CA GLU A 475 17.27 29.57 -38.71
C GLU A 475 16.79 29.33 -37.28
N GLY A 476 17.75 28.97 -36.44
CA GLY A 476 17.50 28.80 -34.99
C GLY A 476 18.77 28.86 -34.18
N ASN A 477 18.64 28.94 -32.86
CA ASN A 477 19.76 28.93 -31.91
C ASN A 477 20.40 27.53 -31.74
N GLY A 478 19.87 26.53 -32.40
CA GLY A 478 20.34 25.15 -32.44
C GLY A 478 19.56 24.33 -33.45
N SER A 479 20.01 23.09 -33.74
CA SER A 479 19.41 22.22 -34.76
C SER A 479 17.92 21.97 -34.55
N LEU A 480 17.50 21.60 -33.30
CA LEU A 480 16.09 21.35 -32.99
C LEU A 480 15.24 22.61 -33.16
N ASN A 481 15.75 23.78 -32.73
CA ASN A 481 15.03 25.04 -32.88
C ASN A 481 14.88 25.45 -34.35
N ALA A 482 15.92 25.27 -35.19
CA ALA A 482 15.85 25.53 -36.61
C ALA A 482 14.81 24.61 -37.31
N ILE A 483 14.80 23.30 -36.99
CA ILE A 483 13.82 22.34 -37.52
C ILE A 483 12.41 22.71 -37.09
N ASN A 484 12.22 23.08 -35.80
CA ASN A 484 10.93 23.49 -35.30
C ASN A 484 10.41 24.77 -35.98
N ASN A 485 11.28 25.74 -36.23
CA ASN A 485 10.92 26.95 -36.98
C ASN A 485 10.54 26.65 -38.45
N ALA A 486 11.28 25.75 -39.09
CA ALA A 486 10.94 25.26 -40.42
C ALA A 486 9.56 24.58 -40.46
N LEU A 487 9.31 23.70 -39.51
CA LEU A 487 8.03 22.96 -39.41
C LEU A 487 6.85 23.92 -39.20
N ARG A 488 7.01 24.90 -38.33
CA ARG A 488 5.96 25.94 -38.07
C ARG A 488 5.73 26.78 -39.33
N ALA A 489 6.79 27.18 -40.01
CA ALA A 489 6.68 27.94 -41.28
C ALA A 489 6.00 27.13 -42.39
N TYR A 490 6.37 25.87 -42.54
CA TYR A 490 5.79 24.94 -43.51
C TYR A 490 4.30 24.67 -43.25
N THR A 491 3.94 24.48 -42.01
CA THR A 491 2.58 24.03 -41.65
C THR A 491 1.63 25.14 -41.26
N GLY A 492 2.15 26.34 -40.90
CA GLY A 492 1.37 27.44 -40.34
C GLY A 492 0.80 27.12 -38.95
N ALA A 493 1.23 26.04 -38.29
CA ALA A 493 0.67 25.60 -37.00
C ALA A 493 1.22 26.43 -35.83
N GLU A 494 0.33 26.79 -34.92
CA GLU A 494 0.67 27.46 -33.67
C GLU A 494 0.67 26.46 -32.49
N TYR A 495 1.83 26.32 -31.85
CA TYR A 495 2.07 25.49 -30.70
C TYR A 495 3.33 25.94 -29.97
N THR A 496 3.48 25.54 -28.74
CA THR A 496 4.72 25.72 -27.95
C THR A 496 5.39 24.35 -27.73
N LEU A 497 6.69 24.26 -27.96
CA LEU A 497 7.49 23.10 -27.57
C LEU A 497 7.78 23.21 -26.08
N GLN A 498 6.98 22.54 -25.24
CA GLN A 498 7.03 22.65 -23.78
C GLN A 498 8.01 21.68 -23.15
N VAL A 499 8.17 20.48 -23.72
CA VAL A 499 9.03 19.44 -23.17
C VAL A 499 9.96 18.93 -24.26
N PHE A 500 11.25 18.87 -23.91
CA PHE A 500 12.27 18.18 -24.69
C PHE A 500 13.22 17.45 -23.73
N THR A 501 13.33 16.16 -23.91
CA THR A 501 14.34 15.32 -23.22
C THR A 501 14.91 14.31 -24.19
N GLN A 502 16.16 13.94 -23.95
CA GLN A 502 16.86 12.91 -24.73
C GLN A 502 17.82 12.12 -23.84
N HIS A 503 18.05 10.87 -24.20
CA HIS A 503 19.06 10.04 -23.56
C HIS A 503 19.60 9.00 -24.55
N SER A 504 20.76 8.42 -24.22
CA SER A 504 21.28 7.26 -24.95
C SER A 504 20.62 5.99 -24.45
N MET A 505 20.05 5.20 -25.32
CA MET A 505 19.57 3.86 -24.99
C MET A 505 20.77 2.95 -24.68
N GLN A 506 20.57 1.94 -23.84
CA GLN A 506 21.63 0.97 -23.54
C GLN A 506 22.15 0.34 -24.83
N GLY A 507 23.38 0.63 -25.19
CA GLY A 507 24.00 0.23 -26.45
C GLY A 507 25.51 0.34 -26.39
N GLN A 508 26.17 -0.08 -27.47
CA GLN A 508 27.61 -0.28 -27.52
C GLN A 508 28.35 0.98 -28.04
N GLY A 509 28.78 1.84 -27.12
CA GLY A 509 29.73 2.92 -27.41
C GLY A 509 29.22 3.93 -28.46
N SER A 510 29.99 4.18 -29.51
CA SER A 510 29.68 5.17 -30.53
C SER A 510 28.51 4.82 -31.49
N GLN A 511 27.97 3.62 -31.36
CA GLN A 511 26.79 3.17 -32.14
C GLN A 511 25.52 3.13 -31.26
N SER A 512 25.54 3.75 -30.08
CA SER A 512 24.36 3.85 -29.22
C SER A 512 23.23 4.59 -29.93
N VAL A 513 22.01 4.07 -29.80
CA VAL A 513 20.81 4.72 -30.29
C VAL A 513 20.40 5.83 -29.31
N ALA A 514 20.13 7.02 -29.81
CA ALA A 514 19.53 8.10 -29.06
C ALA A 514 18.00 7.97 -29.07
N ALA A 515 17.39 8.14 -27.90
CA ALA A 515 15.95 8.30 -27.77
C ALA A 515 15.63 9.75 -27.38
N SER A 516 14.69 10.35 -28.06
CA SER A 516 14.23 11.73 -27.85
C SER A 516 12.73 11.77 -27.66
N TYR A 517 12.27 12.66 -26.77
CA TYR A 517 10.85 12.85 -26.44
C TYR A 517 10.51 14.33 -26.51
N ILE A 518 9.41 14.64 -27.19
CA ILE A 518 8.92 16.01 -27.34
C ILE A 518 7.45 16.08 -26.96
N GLY A 519 7.12 17.14 -26.20
CA GLY A 519 5.76 17.53 -25.87
C GLY A 519 5.44 18.88 -26.49
N LEU A 520 4.40 18.95 -27.33
CA LEU A 520 3.86 20.16 -27.92
C LEU A 520 2.56 20.56 -27.22
N GLU A 521 2.42 21.85 -26.89
CA GLU A 521 1.24 22.41 -26.24
C GLU A 521 0.52 23.38 -27.15
N LYS A 522 -0.80 23.20 -27.32
CA LYS A 522 -1.69 24.17 -27.99
C LYS A 522 -2.10 25.30 -27.06
N GLU A 523 -2.68 26.37 -27.59
CA GLU A 523 -3.20 27.49 -26.81
C GLU A 523 -4.26 27.11 -25.76
N ASP A 524 -5.01 26.05 -26.01
CA ASP A 524 -6.02 25.51 -25.08
C ASP A 524 -5.41 24.66 -23.95
N GLY A 525 -4.08 24.53 -23.87
CA GLY A 525 -3.35 23.75 -22.88
C GLY A 525 -3.28 22.26 -23.17
N SER A 526 -3.82 21.77 -24.29
CA SER A 526 -3.72 20.36 -24.66
C SER A 526 -2.30 19.98 -25.08
N MET A 527 -1.81 18.83 -24.56
CA MET A 527 -0.46 18.34 -24.77
C MET A 527 -0.44 17.16 -25.74
N PHE A 528 0.49 17.20 -26.69
CA PHE A 528 0.69 16.15 -27.69
C PHE A 528 2.15 15.65 -27.65
N TRP A 529 2.31 14.34 -27.58
CA TRP A 529 3.59 13.70 -27.36
C TRP A 529 4.10 12.96 -28.59
N GLY A 530 5.43 12.96 -28.76
CA GLY A 530 6.12 12.17 -29.75
C GLY A 530 7.47 11.70 -29.26
N ALA A 531 7.88 10.55 -29.74
CA ALA A 531 9.18 9.95 -29.49
C ALA A 531 9.90 9.66 -30.81
N GLY A 532 11.23 9.73 -30.77
CA GLY A 532 12.08 9.44 -31.91
C GLY A 532 13.34 8.71 -31.53
N THR A 533 13.73 7.72 -32.28
CA THR A 533 14.98 6.98 -32.10
C THR A 533 15.80 6.96 -33.37
N ASP A 534 17.10 7.17 -33.23
CA ASP A 534 18.09 7.06 -34.31
C ASP A 534 19.51 6.96 -33.72
N THR A 535 20.49 6.49 -34.48
CA THR A 535 21.91 6.58 -34.13
C THR A 535 22.44 8.02 -34.21
N ASP A 536 21.78 8.87 -35.00
CA ASP A 536 22.01 10.31 -35.04
C ASP A 536 21.02 11.05 -34.13
N VAL A 537 21.56 11.80 -33.18
CA VAL A 537 20.77 12.57 -32.21
C VAL A 537 19.84 13.58 -32.88
N VAL A 538 20.29 14.22 -33.97
CA VAL A 538 19.48 15.22 -34.68
C VAL A 538 18.32 14.54 -35.41
N LYS A 539 18.56 13.38 -36.01
CA LYS A 539 17.50 12.55 -36.61
C LYS A 539 16.50 12.06 -35.56
N ALA A 540 16.98 11.62 -34.40
CA ALA A 540 16.10 11.22 -33.30
C ALA A 540 15.21 12.39 -32.83
N ASN A 541 15.78 13.59 -32.67
CA ASN A 541 15.05 14.81 -32.31
C ASN A 541 14.01 15.19 -33.38
N THR A 542 14.38 15.12 -34.66
CA THR A 542 13.48 15.39 -35.78
C THR A 542 12.29 14.43 -35.80
N LYS A 543 12.56 13.14 -35.66
CA LYS A 543 11.52 12.11 -35.62
C LYS A 543 10.57 12.31 -34.42
N ALA A 544 11.11 12.68 -33.25
CA ALA A 544 10.28 12.98 -32.07
C ALA A 544 9.37 14.19 -32.28
N LEU A 545 9.92 15.28 -32.88
CA LEU A 545 9.15 16.48 -33.19
C LEU A 545 8.03 16.19 -34.21
N LEU A 546 8.34 15.49 -35.28
CA LEU A 546 7.36 15.13 -36.31
C LEU A 546 6.29 14.19 -35.74
N SER A 547 6.66 13.22 -34.89
CA SER A 547 5.71 12.33 -34.21
C SER A 547 4.75 13.13 -33.32
N ALA A 548 5.26 14.09 -32.54
CA ALA A 548 4.42 14.95 -31.70
C ALA A 548 3.49 15.85 -32.56
N TYR A 549 4.01 16.42 -33.64
CA TYR A 549 3.23 17.22 -34.56
C TYR A 549 2.14 16.39 -35.27
N ASN A 550 2.47 15.20 -35.74
CA ASN A 550 1.52 14.32 -36.41
C ASN A 550 0.39 13.87 -35.46
N ASN A 551 0.69 13.66 -34.20
CA ASN A 551 -0.32 13.41 -33.17
C ASN A 551 -1.20 14.65 -32.91
N MET A 552 -0.61 15.84 -32.89
CA MET A 552 -1.32 17.10 -32.72
C MET A 552 -2.34 17.40 -33.82
N ILE A 553 -2.02 17.12 -35.08
CA ILE A 553 -2.94 17.37 -36.20
C ILE A 553 -4.04 16.32 -36.32
N LYS A 554 -3.82 15.10 -35.82
CA LYS A 554 -4.86 14.05 -35.78
C LYS A 554 -5.90 14.26 -34.70
N GLY A 555 -5.66 15.17 -33.74
CA GLY A 555 -6.55 15.46 -32.64
C GLY A 555 -6.64 14.33 -31.62
N GLY A 556 -5.69 13.42 -31.61
CA GLY A 556 -5.71 12.30 -30.72
C GLY A 556 -4.32 11.79 -30.33
N ASN A 557 -4.13 11.72 -29.11
CA ASN A 557 -3.38 10.70 -28.41
C ASN A 557 -4.33 10.11 -27.40
#